data_ad7d003eaec9633caabfce83c658933b
#
_entry.id   ad7d003eaec9633caabfce83c658933b
#
_cell.length_a   1.000
_cell.length_b   1.000
_cell.length_c   1.000
_cell.angle_alpha   90.00
_cell.angle_beta   90.00
_cell.angle_gamma   90.00
#
_symmetry.space_group_name_H-M   'P 1'
#
loop_
_entity.id
_entity.type
_entity.pdbx_description
1 polymer ?
#
loop_
_entity_poly.entity_id
_entity_poly.type
_entity_poly.pdbx_seq_one_letter_code
_entity_poly.pdbx_strand_id
1 'polypeptide(L)'
;TRRLIVVVLGTTSIQKRAEVAHQLMNVAYTYTQNERIVAKGQHLADIPVKKSHYTWFQVKGIQPEVVTTSLYPLTTPIDLNTYQANQQRLQVKDAQGLMQTIEPLTTTQTQVQAKLKQPVLSAPLNQKMPLVEIKVYQNQKLLRSFEVSNQVTLEKETMFKQWMAWCHDLWHRIERKGKIIL
;
A
#
# COMPACT_ATOMS: atom_id res chain seq x y z
N THR A 1 13.55 4.81 -7.94
CA THR A 1 14.16 6.17 -7.90
C THR A 1 13.23 7.06 -7.09
N ARG A 2 13.76 7.78 -6.11
CA ARG A 2 13.03 8.74 -5.27
C ARG A 2 13.07 10.11 -5.94
N ARG A 3 11.93 10.78 -6.02
CA ARG A 3 11.81 12.12 -6.58
C ARG A 3 11.40 13.08 -5.46
N LEU A 4 12.22 14.10 -5.20
CA LEU A 4 11.96 15.13 -4.19
C LEU A 4 11.82 16.49 -4.90
N ILE A 5 10.94 17.33 -4.38
CA ILE A 5 10.72 18.69 -4.87
C ILE A 5 10.91 19.63 -3.69
N VAL A 6 11.78 20.62 -3.86
CA VAL A 6 12.02 21.69 -2.89
C VAL A 6 11.54 23.00 -3.45
N VAL A 7 10.78 23.76 -2.66
CA VAL A 7 10.30 25.11 -3.00
C VAL A 7 10.82 26.07 -1.95
N VAL A 8 11.57 27.08 -2.37
CA VAL A 8 12.14 28.11 -1.49
C VAL A 8 11.69 29.49 -1.95
N LEU A 9 11.00 30.20 -1.05
CA LEU A 9 10.47 31.56 -1.28
C LEU A 9 10.97 32.51 -0.19
N GLY A 10 10.95 33.79 -0.46
CA GLY A 10 11.19 34.82 0.54
C GLY A 10 12.66 34.99 1.00
N THR A 11 13.63 34.48 0.23
CA THR A 11 15.06 34.68 0.56
C THR A 11 15.58 36.02 0.11
N THR A 12 16.58 36.58 0.81
CA THR A 12 17.15 37.89 0.57
C THR A 12 18.01 37.97 -0.71
N SER A 13 18.49 36.83 -1.23
CA SER A 13 19.30 36.77 -2.44
C SER A 13 19.14 35.45 -3.19
N ILE A 14 19.53 35.43 -4.48
CA ILE A 14 19.55 34.22 -5.30
C ILE A 14 20.53 33.17 -4.73
N GLN A 15 21.69 33.66 -4.26
CA GLN A 15 22.69 32.77 -3.66
C GLN A 15 22.18 32.11 -2.39
N LYS A 16 21.50 32.87 -1.51
CA LYS A 16 20.88 32.32 -0.29
C LYS A 16 19.76 31.32 -0.60
N ARG A 17 19.01 31.58 -1.69
CA ARG A 17 17.98 30.64 -2.16
C ARG A 17 18.57 29.29 -2.59
N ALA A 18 19.65 29.33 -3.36
CA ALA A 18 20.34 28.14 -3.81
C ALA A 18 20.92 27.33 -2.64
N GLU A 19 21.55 28.01 -1.69
CA GLU A 19 22.10 27.41 -0.48
C GLU A 19 21.01 26.68 0.36
N VAL A 20 19.92 27.37 0.64
CA VAL A 20 18.79 26.82 1.40
C VAL A 20 18.15 25.63 0.65
N ALA A 21 17.99 25.75 -0.68
CA ALA A 21 17.44 24.65 -1.48
C ALA A 21 18.35 23.41 -1.43
N HIS A 22 19.66 23.58 -1.50
CA HIS A 22 20.63 22.52 -1.40
C HIS A 22 20.61 21.85 0.00
N GLN A 23 20.54 22.64 1.06
CA GLN A 23 20.42 22.13 2.44
C GLN A 23 19.14 21.32 2.62
N LEU A 24 17.99 21.85 2.18
CA LEU A 24 16.70 21.13 2.23
C LEU A 24 16.73 19.81 1.47
N MET A 25 17.36 19.80 0.30
CA MET A 25 17.49 18.59 -0.50
C MET A 25 18.33 17.53 0.22
N ASN A 26 19.46 17.93 0.81
CA ASN A 26 20.33 17.04 1.59
C ASN A 26 19.58 16.45 2.80
N VAL A 27 18.88 17.29 3.56
CA VAL A 27 18.06 16.83 4.69
C VAL A 27 16.99 15.84 4.20
N ALA A 28 16.27 16.16 3.13
CA ALA A 28 15.23 15.30 2.60
C ALA A 28 15.77 13.94 2.15
N TYR A 29 16.94 13.90 1.50
CA TYR A 29 17.56 12.62 1.11
C TYR A 29 18.08 11.81 2.30
N THR A 30 18.64 12.47 3.32
CA THR A 30 19.19 11.81 4.51
C THR A 30 18.07 11.22 5.39
N TYR A 31 16.97 11.98 5.58
CA TYR A 31 15.95 11.66 6.57
C TYR A 31 14.66 11.06 5.98
N THR A 32 14.66 10.65 4.72
CA THR A 32 13.55 9.92 4.12
C THR A 32 14.03 8.69 3.37
N GLN A 33 13.19 7.67 3.29
CA GLN A 33 13.42 6.50 2.46
C GLN A 33 12.16 6.06 1.73
N ASN A 34 12.35 5.27 0.68
CA ASN A 34 11.23 4.62 -0.02
C ASN A 34 11.03 3.22 0.54
N GLU A 35 9.83 2.95 0.98
CA GLU A 35 9.42 1.64 1.46
C GLU A 35 8.39 1.04 0.49
N ARG A 36 8.65 -0.19 0.05
CA ARG A 36 7.72 -0.91 -0.83
C ARG A 36 6.66 -1.60 0.03
N ILE A 37 5.43 -1.17 -0.12
CA ILE A 37 4.29 -1.69 0.64
C ILE A 37 3.67 -2.91 -0.05
N VAL A 38 3.54 -2.86 -1.39
CA VAL A 38 3.01 -3.95 -2.20
C VAL A 38 3.93 -4.20 -3.37
N ALA A 39 4.28 -5.46 -3.61
CA ALA A 39 5.00 -5.85 -4.82
C ALA A 39 4.02 -6.24 -5.93
N LYS A 40 4.45 -6.09 -7.20
CA LYS A 40 3.68 -6.60 -8.34
C LYS A 40 3.55 -8.12 -8.23
N GLY A 41 2.32 -8.62 -8.36
CA GLY A 41 2.02 -10.06 -8.26
C GLY A 41 1.95 -10.59 -6.82
N GLN A 42 2.25 -9.78 -5.81
CA GLN A 42 2.14 -10.19 -4.41
C GLN A 42 0.69 -10.59 -4.09
N HIS A 43 0.52 -11.77 -3.52
CA HIS A 43 -0.77 -12.24 -3.02
C HIS A 43 -1.19 -11.39 -1.80
N LEU A 44 -2.42 -10.88 -1.82
CA LEU A 44 -2.95 -9.99 -0.78
C LEU A 44 -4.10 -10.63 0.00
N ALA A 45 -5.01 -11.31 -0.71
CA ALA A 45 -6.17 -11.95 -0.10
C ALA A 45 -6.81 -12.96 -1.05
N ASP A 46 -7.54 -13.92 -0.47
CA ASP A 46 -8.48 -14.78 -1.19
C ASP A 46 -9.91 -14.42 -0.76
N ILE A 47 -10.75 -14.08 -1.75
CA ILE A 47 -12.13 -13.68 -1.50
C ILE A 47 -13.06 -14.73 -2.12
N PRO A 48 -14.01 -15.29 -1.36
CA PRO A 48 -14.97 -16.25 -1.89
C PRO A 48 -15.88 -15.59 -2.92
N VAL A 49 -16.18 -16.30 -4.02
CA VAL A 49 -17.01 -15.81 -5.12
C VAL A 49 -18.26 -16.68 -5.23
N LYS A 50 -19.43 -16.01 -5.31
CA LYS A 50 -20.73 -16.64 -5.58
C LYS A 50 -21.13 -16.48 -7.06
N LYS A 51 -21.91 -17.42 -7.56
CA LYS A 51 -22.48 -17.40 -8.92
C LYS A 51 -21.41 -17.38 -10.04
N SER A 52 -20.23 -17.93 -9.77
CA SER A 52 -19.12 -18.08 -10.71
C SER A 52 -18.64 -19.53 -10.69
N HIS A 53 -17.97 -19.94 -11.76
CA HIS A 53 -17.25 -21.22 -11.83
C HIS A 53 -16.09 -21.27 -10.83
N TYR A 54 -15.55 -20.12 -10.45
CA TYR A 54 -14.48 -20.01 -9.46
C TYR A 54 -15.07 -19.85 -8.07
N THR A 55 -14.61 -20.64 -7.12
CA THR A 55 -15.02 -20.57 -5.71
C THR A 55 -14.29 -19.46 -4.96
N TRP A 56 -13.07 -19.12 -5.41
CA TRP A 56 -12.19 -18.13 -4.80
C TRP A 56 -11.58 -17.20 -5.84
N PHE A 57 -11.43 -15.95 -5.49
CA PHE A 57 -10.74 -14.94 -6.28
C PHE A 57 -9.48 -14.49 -5.54
N GLN A 58 -8.31 -14.71 -6.16
CA GLN A 58 -7.03 -14.26 -5.62
C GLN A 58 -6.79 -12.80 -5.94
N VAL A 59 -6.73 -11.96 -4.93
CA VAL A 59 -6.34 -10.56 -5.06
C VAL A 59 -4.82 -10.47 -5.06
N LYS A 60 -4.25 -9.89 -6.11
CA LYS A 60 -2.80 -9.71 -6.26
C LYS A 60 -2.48 -8.24 -6.50
N GLY A 61 -1.31 -7.81 -6.03
CA GLY A 61 -0.77 -6.48 -6.33
C GLY A 61 -0.59 -6.28 -7.83
N ILE A 62 -1.23 -5.25 -8.38
CA ILE A 62 -1.22 -4.95 -9.82
C ILE A 62 0.10 -4.32 -10.23
N GLN A 63 0.52 -3.36 -9.44
CA GLN A 63 1.75 -2.60 -9.59
C GLN A 63 2.45 -2.46 -8.25
N PRO A 64 3.76 -2.18 -8.24
CA PRO A 64 4.44 -1.93 -6.99
C PRO A 64 3.96 -0.61 -6.39
N GLU A 65 3.49 -0.68 -5.15
CA GLU A 65 3.13 0.51 -4.38
C GLU A 65 4.26 0.84 -3.41
N VAL A 66 4.75 2.09 -3.53
CA VAL A 66 5.87 2.61 -2.76
C VAL A 66 5.40 3.85 -2.01
N VAL A 67 5.79 3.95 -0.75
CA VAL A 67 5.52 5.12 0.10
C VAL A 67 6.86 5.68 0.56
N THR A 68 6.99 7.00 0.57
CA THR A 68 8.14 7.66 1.18
C THR A 68 7.88 7.84 2.66
N THR A 69 8.75 7.27 3.48
CA THR A 69 8.66 7.31 4.94
C THR A 69 9.76 8.19 5.51
N SER A 70 9.51 8.80 6.67
CA SER A 70 10.48 9.64 7.36
C SER A 70 11.35 8.82 8.30
N LEU A 71 12.66 9.01 8.23
CA LEU A 71 13.63 8.52 9.20
C LEU A 71 13.83 9.51 10.36
N TYR A 72 13.11 10.61 10.35
CA TYR A 72 13.17 11.63 11.37
C TYR A 72 12.03 11.45 12.39
N PRO A 73 12.31 11.42 13.68
CA PRO A 73 11.26 11.32 14.71
C PRO A 73 10.58 12.69 14.89
N LEU A 74 9.71 13.06 13.93
CA LEU A 74 9.09 14.36 13.83
C LEU A 74 8.20 14.69 15.02
N THR A 75 8.74 15.41 15.98
CA THR A 75 7.95 16.11 17.01
C THR A 75 8.13 17.63 16.94
N THR A 76 9.17 18.10 16.25
CA THR A 76 9.51 19.53 16.17
C THR A 76 9.81 19.96 14.72
N PRO A 77 9.54 21.20 14.35
CA PRO A 77 9.95 21.74 13.06
C PRO A 77 11.48 21.69 12.90
N ILE A 78 11.92 21.38 11.68
CA ILE A 78 13.35 21.37 11.36
C ILE A 78 13.83 22.83 11.25
N ASP A 79 14.81 23.21 12.08
CA ASP A 79 15.53 24.46 11.90
C ASP A 79 16.78 24.23 11.04
N LEU A 80 16.74 24.74 9.82
CA LEU A 80 17.85 24.58 8.86
C LEU A 80 19.13 25.31 9.28
N ASN A 81 19.04 26.32 10.16
CA ASN A 81 20.23 27.01 10.64
C ASN A 81 21.09 26.12 11.54
N THR A 82 20.49 25.07 12.09
CA THR A 82 21.18 24.09 12.93
C THR A 82 21.66 22.84 12.17
N TYR A 83 21.34 22.74 10.87
CA TYR A 83 21.76 21.62 10.07
C TYR A 83 23.26 21.71 9.69
N GLN A 84 24.03 20.76 10.18
CA GLN A 84 25.44 20.64 9.86
C GLN A 84 25.65 19.68 8.69
N ALA A 85 25.78 20.24 7.50
CA ALA A 85 25.91 19.48 6.24
C ALA A 85 27.08 18.46 6.27
N ASN A 86 28.19 18.82 6.90
CA ASN A 86 29.39 17.98 6.97
C ASN A 86 29.22 16.72 7.83
N GLN A 87 28.26 16.72 8.75
CA GLN A 87 28.02 15.59 9.64
C GLN A 87 26.67 14.88 9.35
N GLN A 88 25.89 15.40 8.41
CA GLN A 88 24.54 14.91 8.10
C GLN A 88 23.63 14.80 9.34
N ARG A 89 23.85 15.65 10.33
CA ARG A 89 23.13 15.65 11.60
C ARG A 89 22.27 16.89 11.73
N LEU A 90 21.07 16.70 12.24
CA LEU A 90 20.14 17.75 12.63
C LEU A 90 20.28 18.03 14.11
N GLN A 91 20.43 19.30 14.46
CA GLN A 91 20.34 19.77 15.84
C GLN A 91 19.00 20.45 16.04
N VAL A 92 18.28 20.05 17.05
CA VAL A 92 16.96 20.60 17.40
C VAL A 92 16.98 21.04 18.85
N LYS A 93 16.36 22.19 19.12
CA LYS A 93 16.12 22.63 20.50
C LYS A 93 14.95 21.83 21.08
N ASP A 94 15.16 21.20 22.23
CA ASP A 94 14.08 20.59 22.98
C ASP A 94 13.19 21.63 23.67
N ALA A 95 12.17 21.18 24.38
CA ALA A 95 11.24 22.03 25.12
C ALA A 95 11.94 22.88 26.23
N GLN A 96 13.13 22.47 26.66
CA GLN A 96 13.96 23.14 27.66
C GLN A 96 14.99 24.08 27.03
N GLY A 97 15.05 24.15 25.69
CA GLY A 97 15.98 24.97 24.93
C GLY A 97 17.39 24.40 24.77
N LEU A 98 17.61 23.14 25.19
CA LEU A 98 18.86 22.43 25.00
C LEU A 98 18.98 21.89 23.58
N MET A 99 20.20 22.01 23.01
CA MET A 99 20.49 21.48 21.68
C MET A 99 20.69 19.97 21.72
N GLN A 100 19.80 19.24 21.09
CA GLN A 100 19.91 17.79 20.90
C GLN A 100 20.28 17.47 19.46
N THR A 101 21.24 16.57 19.28
CA THR A 101 21.58 16.02 17.96
C THR A 101 20.67 14.87 17.64
N ILE A 102 19.98 14.96 16.51
CA ILE A 102 19.08 13.91 16.05
C ILE A 102 19.77 13.14 14.91
N GLU A 103 19.92 11.85 15.12
CA GLU A 103 20.37 10.92 14.08
C GLU A 103 19.18 10.32 13.35
N PRO A 104 19.32 10.01 12.04
CA PRO A 104 18.25 9.34 11.31
C PRO A 104 17.95 7.97 11.93
N LEU A 105 16.69 7.61 12.02
CA LEU A 105 16.28 6.29 12.49
C LEU A 105 16.78 5.23 11.51
N THR A 106 17.25 4.11 12.01
CA THR A 106 17.71 2.98 11.18
C THR A 106 16.54 2.25 10.53
N THR A 107 15.36 2.31 11.16
CA THR A 107 14.14 1.67 10.65
C THR A 107 12.94 2.60 10.83
N THR A 108 12.02 2.55 9.88
CA THR A 108 10.75 3.26 9.95
C THR A 108 9.72 2.41 10.70
N GLN A 109 8.97 3.03 11.61
CA GLN A 109 7.82 2.39 12.25
C GLN A 109 6.57 2.55 11.37
N THR A 110 6.54 1.79 10.28
CA THR A 110 5.43 1.81 9.35
C THR A 110 4.43 0.72 9.69
N GLN A 111 3.16 1.08 9.80
CA GLN A 111 2.05 0.15 10.00
C GLN A 111 1.19 0.11 8.74
N VAL A 112 0.95 -1.09 8.22
CA VAL A 112 0.10 -1.32 7.07
C VAL A 112 -1.19 -1.98 7.52
N GLN A 113 -2.32 -1.36 7.21
CA GLN A 113 -3.64 -1.90 7.47
C GLN A 113 -4.31 -2.20 6.13
N ALA A 114 -4.71 -3.46 5.92
CA ALA A 114 -5.46 -3.89 4.76
C ALA A 114 -6.89 -4.25 5.18
N LYS A 115 -7.87 -3.71 4.46
CA LYS A 115 -9.29 -3.98 4.69
C LYS A 115 -9.96 -4.44 3.40
N LEU A 116 -10.62 -5.59 3.45
CA LEU A 116 -11.48 -6.04 2.36
C LEU A 116 -12.71 -5.12 2.28
N LYS A 117 -13.01 -4.61 1.08
CA LYS A 117 -14.23 -3.83 0.84
C LYS A 117 -15.46 -4.72 0.78
N GLN A 118 -15.29 -5.94 0.27
CA GLN A 118 -16.36 -6.93 0.22
C GLN A 118 -15.81 -8.28 0.70
N PRO A 119 -16.41 -8.87 1.74
CA PRO A 119 -15.96 -10.16 2.25
C PRO A 119 -16.37 -11.34 1.35
N VAL A 120 -17.33 -11.12 0.45
CA VAL A 120 -17.82 -12.10 -0.55
C VAL A 120 -18.11 -11.37 -1.83
N LEU A 121 -17.58 -11.87 -2.94
CA LEU A 121 -17.87 -11.36 -4.26
C LEU A 121 -19.03 -12.12 -4.90
N SER A 122 -19.74 -11.48 -5.82
CA SER A 122 -20.80 -12.12 -6.62
C SER A 122 -20.57 -11.82 -8.10
N ALA A 123 -20.52 -12.85 -8.93
CA ALA A 123 -20.44 -12.66 -10.38
C ALA A 123 -21.78 -12.11 -10.95
N PRO A 124 -21.74 -11.25 -11.97
CA PRO A 124 -20.57 -10.85 -12.73
C PRO A 124 -19.75 -9.79 -12.00
N LEU A 125 -18.41 -9.84 -12.13
CA LEU A 125 -17.49 -8.83 -11.59
C LEU A 125 -16.93 -8.01 -12.75
N ASN A 126 -17.12 -6.71 -12.68
CA ASN A 126 -16.55 -5.78 -13.64
C ASN A 126 -15.07 -5.52 -13.34
N GLN A 127 -14.29 -5.23 -14.37
CA GLN A 127 -12.91 -4.75 -14.20
C GLN A 127 -12.88 -3.45 -13.39
N LYS A 128 -11.77 -3.23 -12.69
CA LYS A 128 -11.50 -2.04 -11.85
C LYS A 128 -12.39 -1.89 -10.62
N MET A 129 -13.10 -2.94 -10.22
CA MET A 129 -13.81 -2.92 -8.94
C MET A 129 -12.81 -2.95 -7.78
N PRO A 130 -12.85 -2.00 -6.84
CA PRO A 130 -11.94 -1.97 -5.71
C PRO A 130 -12.29 -3.11 -4.73
N LEU A 131 -11.31 -3.97 -4.43
CA LEU A 131 -11.47 -5.14 -3.58
C LEU A 131 -10.84 -4.98 -2.21
N VAL A 132 -9.65 -4.37 -2.17
CA VAL A 132 -8.89 -4.18 -0.93
C VAL A 132 -8.50 -2.71 -0.82
N GLU A 133 -8.76 -2.11 0.33
CA GLU A 133 -8.23 -0.80 0.72
C GLU A 133 -6.99 -1.04 1.59
N ILE A 134 -5.88 -0.39 1.24
CA ILE A 134 -4.64 -0.44 2.00
C ILE A 134 -4.33 0.96 2.52
N LYS A 135 -4.15 1.07 3.83
CA LYS A 135 -3.76 2.31 4.52
C LYS A 135 -2.39 2.13 5.14
N VAL A 136 -1.52 3.09 4.88
CA VAL A 136 -0.16 3.11 5.40
C VAL A 136 -0.04 4.24 6.40
N TYR A 137 0.36 3.89 7.62
CA TYR A 137 0.55 4.83 8.72
C TYR A 137 2.01 4.86 9.14
N GLN A 138 2.46 6.02 9.58
CA GLN A 138 3.71 6.21 10.28
C GLN A 138 3.46 7.10 11.49
N ASN A 139 3.87 6.66 12.68
CA ASN A 139 3.63 7.37 13.93
C ASN A 139 2.14 7.77 14.09
N GLN A 140 1.22 6.85 13.84
CA GLN A 140 -0.24 7.04 13.89
C GLN A 140 -0.79 8.03 12.83
N LYS A 141 0.06 8.67 12.03
CA LYS A 141 -0.37 9.56 10.94
C LYS A 141 -0.54 8.76 9.65
N LEU A 142 -1.70 8.93 9.01
CA LEU A 142 -1.95 8.35 7.68
C LEU A 142 -1.03 9.02 6.65
N LEU A 143 -0.13 8.23 6.05
CA LEU A 143 0.74 8.68 4.96
C LEU A 143 0.04 8.55 3.61
N ARG A 144 -0.57 7.41 3.36
CA ARG A 144 -1.22 7.11 2.08
C ARG A 144 -2.33 6.08 2.25
N SER A 145 -3.38 6.23 1.45
CA SER A 145 -4.40 5.23 1.23
C SER A 145 -4.51 4.96 -0.27
N PHE A 146 -4.61 3.68 -0.65
CA PHE A 146 -4.82 3.27 -2.03
C PHE A 146 -5.65 2.00 -2.09
N GLU A 147 -6.25 1.75 -3.26
CA GLU A 147 -7.14 0.63 -3.48
C GLU A 147 -6.54 -0.33 -4.50
N VAL A 148 -6.64 -1.62 -4.20
CA VAL A 148 -6.31 -2.67 -5.14
C VAL A 148 -7.60 -3.18 -5.77
N SER A 149 -7.69 -3.04 -7.08
CA SER A 149 -8.87 -3.42 -7.87
C SER A 149 -8.63 -4.75 -8.58
N ASN A 150 -9.70 -5.42 -8.99
CA ASN A 150 -9.58 -6.57 -9.87
C ASN A 150 -9.17 -6.15 -11.29
N GLN A 151 -8.44 -7.01 -11.98
CA GLN A 151 -8.06 -6.83 -13.40
C GLN A 151 -8.83 -7.74 -14.34
N VAL A 152 -9.53 -8.72 -13.79
CA VAL A 152 -10.18 -9.77 -14.56
C VAL A 152 -11.69 -9.61 -14.43
N THR A 153 -12.39 -9.69 -15.56
CA THR A 153 -13.85 -9.79 -15.56
C THR A 153 -14.23 -11.24 -15.24
N LEU A 154 -15.07 -11.44 -14.24
CA LEU A 154 -15.66 -12.75 -13.97
C LEU A 154 -17.09 -12.74 -14.50
N GLU A 155 -17.36 -13.66 -15.41
CA GLU A 155 -18.71 -13.84 -15.94
C GLU A 155 -19.57 -14.66 -14.98
N LYS A 156 -20.86 -14.37 -15.00
CA LYS A 156 -21.84 -15.17 -14.28
C LYS A 156 -21.98 -16.52 -14.99
N GLU A 157 -22.00 -17.61 -14.22
CA GLU A 157 -22.35 -18.92 -14.75
C GLU A 157 -23.75 -18.86 -15.36
N THR A 158 -23.85 -19.28 -16.63
CA THR A 158 -25.15 -19.38 -17.30
C THR A 158 -25.99 -20.44 -16.62
N MET A 159 -27.29 -20.18 -16.44
CA MET A 159 -28.27 -21.10 -15.86
C MET A 159 -28.20 -22.49 -16.50
N PHE A 160 -27.89 -22.54 -17.78
CA PHE A 160 -27.74 -23.77 -18.55
C PHE A 160 -26.56 -24.64 -18.05
N LYS A 161 -25.39 -24.03 -17.72
CA LYS A 161 -24.24 -24.75 -17.16
C LYS A 161 -24.53 -25.26 -15.75
N GLN A 162 -25.24 -24.47 -14.94
CA GLN A 162 -25.66 -24.92 -13.60
C GLN A 162 -26.65 -26.07 -13.70
N TRP A 163 -27.58 -26.02 -14.65
CA TRP A 163 -28.53 -27.10 -14.91
C TRP A 163 -27.84 -28.37 -15.41
N MET A 164 -26.87 -28.27 -16.34
CA MET A 164 -26.05 -29.39 -16.81
C MET A 164 -25.24 -30.02 -15.69
N ALA A 165 -24.60 -29.23 -14.83
CA ALA A 165 -23.86 -29.71 -13.68
C ALA A 165 -24.78 -30.46 -12.69
N TRP A 166 -25.99 -29.94 -12.44
CA TRP A 166 -26.99 -30.61 -11.62
C TRP A 166 -27.49 -31.91 -12.24
N CYS A 167 -27.74 -31.94 -13.55
CA CYS A 167 -28.13 -33.17 -14.27
C CYS A 167 -27.02 -34.23 -14.22
N HIS A 168 -25.75 -33.82 -14.36
CA HIS A 168 -24.60 -34.71 -14.27
C HIS A 168 -24.45 -35.31 -12.84
N ASP A 169 -24.62 -34.51 -11.81
CA ASP A 169 -24.57 -34.99 -10.42
C ASP A 169 -25.73 -35.87 -10.10
N LEU A 170 -26.94 -35.61 -10.63
CA LEU A 170 -28.12 -36.45 -10.50
C LEU A 170 -27.89 -37.79 -11.21
N TRP A 171 -27.30 -37.82 -12.41
CA TRP A 171 -26.96 -39.02 -13.13
C TRP A 171 -26.02 -39.93 -12.35
N HIS A 172 -24.94 -39.37 -11.79
CA HIS A 172 -23.99 -40.08 -10.96
C HIS A 172 -24.59 -40.58 -9.63
N ARG A 173 -25.63 -39.96 -9.10
CA ARG A 173 -26.36 -40.45 -7.92
C ARG A 173 -27.26 -41.62 -8.30
N ILE A 174 -27.83 -41.64 -9.49
CA ILE A 174 -28.66 -42.74 -9.99
C ILE A 174 -27.79 -43.95 -10.29
N GLU A 175 -26.63 -43.81 -10.96
CA GLU A 175 -25.69 -44.89 -11.20
C GLU A 175 -25.17 -45.56 -9.91
N ARG A 176 -24.88 -44.76 -8.87
CA ARG A 176 -24.45 -45.26 -7.57
C ARG A 176 -25.56 -46.04 -6.84
N LYS A 177 -26.83 -45.71 -7.03
CA LYS A 177 -27.96 -46.44 -6.46
C LYS A 177 -28.33 -47.70 -7.27
N GLY A 178 -28.00 -47.72 -8.56
CA GLY A 178 -28.25 -48.90 -9.41
C GLY A 178 -27.23 -50.04 -9.25
N LYS A 179 -26.13 -49.86 -8.49
CA LYS A 179 -25.12 -50.89 -8.21
C LYS A 179 -25.33 -51.69 -6.90
N ILE A 180 -26.50 -51.55 -6.29
CA ILE A 180 -26.86 -52.36 -5.09
C ILE A 180 -28.03 -53.27 -5.43
N ILE A 181 -27.97 -54.02 -6.51
CA ILE A 181 -28.78 -55.22 -6.71
C ILE A 181 -28.01 -56.13 -7.70
N LEU A 182 -27.13 -56.96 -7.15
CA LEU A 182 -26.83 -58.36 -7.56
C LEU A 182 -25.75 -58.91 -6.65
#